data_d4e8719c37a23488d9daec93fedbc739
#
_entry.id   d4e8719c37a23488d9daec93fedbc739
#
_cell.length_a   1.000
_cell.length_b   1.000
_cell.length_c   1.000
_cell.angle_alpha   90.00
_cell.angle_beta   90.00
_cell.angle_gamma   90.00
#
_symmetry.space_group_name_H-M   'P 1'
#
loop_
_entity.id
_entity.type
_entity.pdbx_description
1 polymer ?
#
loop_
_entity_poly.entity_id
_entity_poly.type
_entity_poly.pdbx_seq_one_letter_code
_entity_poly.pdbx_strand_id
1 'polypeptide(L)'
;YYGRIDGYKYDSYKFYAKKGQKLKVRLTGGYVETYLWGNQLKDSINLGEYSPKLDDNGIYILPASGEYEIRVLQPRSQARKDKKPQYWMSINIK
;
A
#
# COMPACT_ATOMS: atom_id res chain seq x y z
N TYR A 1 6.15 -10.16 2.23
CA TYR A 1 4.86 -10.71 1.78
C TYR A 1 4.88 -10.98 0.29
N TYR A 2 4.30 -12.09 -0.10
CA TYR A 2 4.16 -12.47 -1.50
C TYR A 2 2.68 -12.64 -1.81
N GLY A 3 2.23 -12.13 -2.97
CA GLY A 3 0.85 -12.26 -3.37
C GLY A 3 0.65 -12.23 -4.87
N ARG A 4 -0.59 -12.49 -5.27
CA ARG A 4 -1.05 -12.41 -6.65
C ARG A 4 -2.43 -11.78 -6.66
N ILE A 5 -2.63 -10.82 -7.56
CA ILE A 5 -3.91 -10.12 -7.69
C ILE A 5 -4.66 -10.68 -8.90
N ASP A 6 -5.90 -11.10 -8.68
CA ASP A 6 -6.77 -11.63 -9.74
C ASP A 6 -7.84 -10.59 -10.09
N GLY A 7 -7.75 -9.97 -11.27
CA GLY A 7 -8.75 -9.03 -11.75
C GLY A 7 -8.93 -7.83 -10.84
N TYR A 8 -10.15 -7.60 -10.38
CA TYR A 8 -10.50 -6.46 -9.51
C TYR A 8 -10.37 -6.76 -8.02
N LYS A 9 -9.85 -7.93 -7.65
CA LYS A 9 -9.61 -8.28 -6.26
C LYS A 9 -8.44 -7.48 -5.71
N TYR A 10 -8.32 -7.45 -4.38
CA TYR A 10 -7.18 -6.82 -3.72
C TYR A 10 -6.76 -7.64 -2.51
N ASP A 11 -5.49 -7.50 -2.13
CA ASP A 11 -4.97 -8.08 -0.90
C ASP A 11 -4.96 -7.00 0.18
N SER A 12 -5.28 -7.40 1.41
CA SER A 12 -5.38 -6.50 2.55
C SER A 12 -4.42 -6.92 3.64
N TYR A 13 -3.64 -5.97 4.17
CA TYR A 13 -2.70 -6.18 5.28
C TYR A 13 -3.03 -5.17 6.37
N LYS A 14 -3.57 -5.66 7.49
CA LYS A 14 -3.96 -4.80 8.62
C LYS A 14 -2.88 -4.78 9.67
N PHE A 15 -2.66 -3.62 10.27
CA PHE A 15 -1.68 -3.46 11.34
C PHE A 15 -2.08 -2.31 12.26
N TYR A 16 -1.53 -2.33 13.48
CA TYR A 16 -1.69 -1.24 14.44
C TYR A 16 -0.38 -0.48 14.53
N ALA A 17 -0.46 0.85 14.56
CA ALA A 17 0.72 1.70 14.68
C ALA A 17 0.43 2.91 15.53
N LYS A 18 1.50 3.56 15.98
CA LYS A 18 1.43 4.75 16.83
C LYS A 18 1.71 6.00 16.04
N LYS A 19 1.13 7.11 16.48
CA LYS A 19 1.39 8.42 15.90
C LYS A 19 2.88 8.70 15.84
N GLY A 20 3.33 9.17 14.68
CA GLY A 20 4.72 9.52 14.47
C GLY A 20 5.60 8.39 13.98
N GLN A 21 5.10 7.16 13.95
CA GLN A 21 5.87 6.07 13.37
C GLN A 21 6.03 6.26 11.87
N LYS A 22 7.15 5.77 11.34
CA LYS A 22 7.50 5.92 9.93
C LYS A 22 7.18 4.64 9.19
N LEU A 23 6.32 4.75 8.19
CA LEU A 23 5.92 3.62 7.36
C LEU A 23 6.66 3.68 6.04
N LYS A 24 7.32 2.59 5.68
CA LYS A 24 7.95 2.42 4.38
C LYS A 24 7.51 1.10 3.77
N VAL A 25 7.00 1.15 2.54
CA VAL A 25 6.56 -0.02 1.80
C VAL A 25 7.38 -0.13 0.53
N ARG A 26 8.00 -1.29 0.31
CA ARG A 26 8.69 -1.60 -0.93
C ARG A 26 7.91 -2.66 -1.67
N LEU A 27 7.71 -2.42 -2.95
CA LEU A 27 6.96 -3.32 -3.81
C LEU A 27 7.79 -3.67 -5.03
N THR A 28 7.91 -4.97 -5.31
CA THR A 28 8.59 -5.47 -6.51
C THR A 28 7.69 -6.50 -7.18
N GLY A 29 7.83 -6.64 -8.51
CA GLY A 29 7.09 -7.63 -9.28
C GLY A 29 6.20 -7.01 -10.33
N GLY A 30 4.95 -7.48 -10.41
CA GLY A 30 4.01 -7.06 -11.44
C GLY A 30 3.47 -5.66 -11.26
N TYR A 31 2.60 -5.27 -12.17
CA TYR A 31 2.02 -3.92 -12.19
C TYR A 31 0.88 -3.84 -11.18
N VAL A 32 1.20 -3.47 -9.94
CA VAL A 32 0.23 -3.31 -8.85
C VAL A 32 0.43 -1.98 -8.16
N GLU A 33 -0.61 -1.53 -7.46
CA GLU A 33 -0.59 -0.29 -6.69
C GLU A 33 -0.85 -0.60 -5.22
N THR A 34 -0.31 0.23 -4.33
CA THR A 34 -0.49 0.10 -2.89
C THR A 34 -1.10 1.37 -2.34
N TYR A 35 -2.10 1.22 -1.45
CA TYR A 35 -2.78 2.32 -0.80
C TYR A 35 -2.89 2.05 0.69
N LEU A 36 -2.73 3.12 1.48
CA LEU A 36 -2.92 3.08 2.93
C LEU A 36 -4.30 3.60 3.28
N TRP A 37 -5.03 2.82 4.08
CA TRP A 37 -6.35 3.17 4.60
C TRP A 37 -6.32 3.20 6.11
N GLY A 38 -7.17 4.00 6.72
CA GLY A 38 -7.31 4.06 8.16
C GLY A 38 -8.39 5.04 8.56
N ASN A 39 -8.99 4.83 9.73
CA ASN A 39 -10.02 5.74 10.25
C ASN A 39 -9.49 7.14 10.55
N GLN A 40 -8.18 7.25 10.72
CA GLN A 40 -7.49 8.50 11.00
C GLN A 40 -7.21 9.31 9.73
N LEU A 41 -7.40 8.71 8.57
CA LEU A 41 -7.12 9.32 7.27
C LEU A 41 -8.44 9.74 6.63
N LYS A 42 -8.47 10.95 6.07
CA LYS A 42 -9.63 11.42 5.31
C LYS A 42 -9.80 10.63 4.02
N ASP A 43 -8.67 10.38 3.36
CA ASP A 43 -8.61 9.67 2.11
C ASP A 43 -7.51 8.63 2.15
N SER A 44 -7.57 7.66 1.24
CA SER A 44 -6.47 6.71 1.10
C SER A 44 -5.21 7.42 0.64
N ILE A 45 -4.07 6.92 1.09
CA ILE A 45 -2.76 7.46 0.72
C ILE A 45 -2.09 6.51 -0.25
N ASN A 46 -1.72 7.01 -1.42
CA ASN A 46 -0.97 6.24 -2.40
C ASN A 46 0.46 6.02 -1.85
N LEU A 47 0.86 4.76 -1.71
CA LEU A 47 2.19 4.41 -1.21
C LEU A 47 3.18 4.12 -2.35
N GLY A 48 2.80 4.43 -3.58
CA GLY A 48 3.68 4.26 -4.74
C GLY A 48 4.90 5.18 -4.69
N GLU A 49 5.92 4.80 -5.44
CA GLU A 49 7.24 5.43 -5.41
C GLU A 49 7.21 6.95 -5.64
N TYR A 50 6.27 7.41 -6.46
CA TYR A 50 6.22 8.84 -6.83
C TYR A 50 5.08 9.59 -6.14
N SER A 51 4.52 9.03 -5.07
CA SER A 51 3.44 9.69 -4.36
C SER A 51 3.90 10.97 -3.68
N PRO A 52 3.18 12.10 -3.86
CA PRO A 52 3.55 13.35 -3.20
C PRO A 52 3.37 13.34 -1.69
N LYS A 53 2.68 12.34 -1.14
CA LYS A 53 2.47 12.22 0.31
C LYS A 53 3.66 11.59 1.03
N LEU A 54 4.60 11.00 0.29
CA LEU A 54 5.81 10.39 0.85
C LEU A 54 6.96 11.39 0.80
N ASP A 55 7.92 11.20 1.70
CA ASP A 55 9.14 12.02 1.66
C ASP A 55 10.12 11.50 0.59
N ASP A 56 11.31 12.10 0.50
CA ASP A 56 12.30 11.73 -0.50
C ASP A 56 12.81 10.30 -0.35
N ASN A 57 12.65 9.71 0.83
CA ASN A 57 13.03 8.34 1.11
C ASN A 57 11.88 7.35 0.96
N GLY A 58 10.73 7.81 0.50
CA GLY A 58 9.54 6.98 0.35
C GLY A 58 8.84 6.67 1.67
N ILE A 59 9.02 7.51 2.67
CA ILE A 59 8.47 7.30 4.02
C ILE A 59 7.23 8.14 4.23
N TYR A 60 6.19 7.53 4.81
CA TYR A 60 4.99 8.23 5.25
C TYR A 60 4.94 8.21 6.79
N ILE A 61 4.82 9.39 7.39
CA ILE A 61 4.73 9.53 8.84
C ILE A 61 3.26 9.41 9.24
N LEU A 62 2.95 8.44 10.11
CA LEU A 62 1.59 8.16 10.50
C LEU A 62 1.05 9.28 11.40
N PRO A 63 -0.10 9.86 11.05
CA PRO A 63 -0.61 11.07 11.73
C PRO A 63 -1.28 10.80 13.08
N ALA A 64 -1.65 9.55 13.35
CA ALA A 64 -2.35 9.21 14.59
C ALA A 64 -2.15 7.74 14.91
N SER A 65 -2.33 7.40 16.19
CA SER A 65 -2.30 6.00 16.63
C SER A 65 -3.61 5.32 16.25
N GLY A 66 -3.52 4.06 15.87
CA GLY A 66 -4.70 3.28 15.53
C GLY A 66 -4.43 2.18 14.54
N GLU A 67 -5.51 1.63 14.01
CA GLU A 67 -5.46 0.53 13.06
C GLU A 67 -5.42 1.08 11.64
N TYR A 68 -4.52 0.49 10.84
CA TYR A 68 -4.34 0.85 9.43
C TYR A 68 -4.46 -0.39 8.57
N GLU A 69 -4.70 -0.17 7.29
CA GLU A 69 -4.79 -1.24 6.31
C GLU A 69 -4.02 -0.85 5.06
N ILE A 70 -3.15 -1.74 4.57
CA ILE A 70 -2.51 -1.58 3.27
C ILE A 70 -3.23 -2.49 2.29
N ARG A 71 -3.72 -1.91 1.19
CA ARG A 71 -4.38 -2.65 0.12
C ARG A 71 -3.50 -2.67 -1.11
N VAL A 72 -3.31 -3.87 -1.67
CA VAL A 72 -2.58 -4.07 -2.91
C VAL A 72 -3.57 -4.47 -3.98
N LEU A 73 -3.60 -3.72 -5.07
CA LEU A 73 -4.54 -3.96 -6.17
C LEU A 73 -3.89 -3.61 -7.50
N GLN A 74 -4.46 -4.06 -8.60
CA GLN A 74 -3.96 -3.68 -9.90
C GLN A 74 -4.80 -2.55 -10.51
N PRO A 75 -4.20 -1.71 -11.38
CA PRO A 75 -4.94 -0.67 -12.08
C PRO A 75 -6.09 -1.25 -12.88
N ARG A 76 -7.17 -0.48 -13.01
CA ARG A 76 -8.37 -0.92 -13.70
C ARG A 76 -8.10 -1.39 -15.14
N SER A 77 -7.19 -0.73 -15.84
CA SER A 77 -6.81 -1.11 -17.21
C SER A 77 -6.20 -2.51 -17.27
N GLN A 78 -5.40 -2.87 -16.26
CA GLN A 78 -4.80 -4.20 -16.18
C GLN A 78 -5.83 -5.25 -15.75
N ALA A 79 -6.73 -4.89 -14.84
CA ALA A 79 -7.79 -5.78 -14.39
C ALA A 79 -8.72 -6.19 -15.53
N ARG A 80 -9.01 -5.27 -16.45
CA ARG A 80 -9.83 -5.54 -17.64
C ARG A 80 -9.20 -6.57 -18.57
N LYS A 81 -7.87 -6.65 -18.57
CA LYS A 81 -7.14 -7.60 -19.40
C LYS A 81 -6.98 -8.95 -18.73
N ASP A 82 -7.65 -9.16 -17.60
CA ASP A 82 -7.60 -10.39 -16.82
C ASP A 82 -6.16 -10.77 -16.43
N LYS A 83 -5.34 -9.76 -16.15
CA LYS A 83 -3.98 -9.97 -15.69
C LYS A 83 -3.98 -10.48 -14.26
N LYS A 84 -2.95 -11.28 -13.93
CA LYS A 84 -2.78 -11.85 -12.59
C LYS A 84 -1.37 -11.57 -12.09
N PRO A 85 -1.05 -10.29 -11.80
CA PRO A 85 0.30 -9.94 -11.40
C PRO A 85 0.68 -10.56 -10.06
N GLN A 86 1.91 -11.02 -9.99
CA GLN A 86 2.52 -11.47 -8.74
C GLN A 86 3.39 -10.34 -8.21
N TYR A 87 3.51 -10.24 -6.89
CA TYR A 87 4.30 -9.18 -6.28
C TYR A 87 4.97 -9.68 -5.00
N TRP A 88 6.04 -8.99 -4.62
CA TRP A 88 6.69 -9.11 -3.32
C TRP A 88 6.59 -7.77 -2.65
N MET A 89 6.23 -7.77 -1.36
CA MET A 89 6.07 -6.54 -0.60
C MET A 89 6.79 -6.63 0.73
N SER A 90 7.52 -5.57 1.05
CA SER A 90 8.18 -5.39 2.34
C SER A 90 7.54 -4.21 3.05
N ILE A 91 7.10 -4.42 4.29
CA ILE A 91 6.51 -3.38 5.13
C ILE A 91 7.46 -3.14 6.30
N ASN A 92 7.87 -1.89 6.47
CA ASN A 92 8.75 -1.49 7.56
C ASN A 92 8.10 -0.36 8.34
N ILE A 93 7.95 -0.55 9.65
CA ILE A 93 7.32 0.45 10.54
C ILE A 93 8.29 0.71 11.68
N LYS A 94 8.77 1.93 11.78
CA LYS A 94 9.69 2.36 12.84
C LYS A 94 9.13 3.58 13.57
#